data_f1725665675d59cf12a59cc6896f3b25
#
_entry.id   f1725665675d59cf12a59cc6896f3b25
#
_cell.length_a   1.000
_cell.length_b   1.000
_cell.length_c   1.000
_cell.angle_alpha   90.00
_cell.angle_beta   90.00
_cell.angle_gamma   90.00
#
_symmetry.space_group_name_H-M   'P 1'
#
loop_
_entity.id
_entity.type
_entity.pdbx_description
1 polymer ?
#
loop_
_entity_poly.entity_id
_entity_poly.type
_entity_poly.pdbx_seq_one_letter_code
_entity_poly.pdbx_strand_id
1 'polypeptide(L)'
;MIFDKLNHLLSPIANAVLAFIAFLQAHQLALALLSGVMLPFIFSAKHGGQEKPTFLQRILILLSMICFVFGSIAPVAVWFLQRIYGREDIASPPLLTWTMALLFTVAGFILHVVLRRLISPEFDKVKCGMVKKTSMERDRRTDVRRVKEILPVTTEYDPMDYIDLNKGIFIGLSREGEPQYIPLKEWQTQHADIIGTTGAGKGVVTGILLYQSILADEGVFVLDPKNDEWAPHLYKKACADAGKPFVLIDLNKQEYQMNLIDGITADHLEELFVAGFSLAEKGEAADFYRIDDRKAARTAAQFVKDNPGATVRDIYNGDYVQGIGETIKAFHGKTEELAMLNSINAPGGFALKEIFDKGGCCYIIGSMRNSKIITAQRMILVRLFQLAELRDRVAGNIRPIAIFKDEVKYHLSKPALEGLGAARDKGVHILMAHQSIADLR
;
A
#
# COMPACT_ATOMS: atom_id res chain seq x y z
N MET A 1 -36.28 29.37 59.24
CA MET A 1 -35.98 30.43 58.25
C MET A 1 -34.93 30.05 57.22
N ILE A 2 -33.76 29.45 57.59
CA ILE A 2 -32.77 29.00 56.58
C ILE A 2 -33.24 27.70 55.93
N PHE A 3 -33.77 26.74 56.67
CA PHE A 3 -34.29 25.48 56.14
C PHE A 3 -35.53 25.69 55.24
N ASP A 4 -36.41 26.65 55.57
CA ASP A 4 -37.56 26.95 54.72
C ASP A 4 -37.19 27.60 53.42
N LYS A 5 -36.20 28.47 53.42
CA LYS A 5 -35.63 29.04 52.18
C LYS A 5 -34.95 27.99 51.31
N LEU A 6 -34.24 27.02 51.91
CA LEU A 6 -33.61 25.92 51.18
C LEU A 6 -34.63 24.99 50.55
N ASN A 7 -35.71 24.64 51.29
CA ASN A 7 -36.81 23.85 50.77
C ASN A 7 -37.55 24.56 49.63
N HIS A 8 -37.75 25.88 49.71
CA HIS A 8 -38.38 26.65 48.64
C HIS A 8 -37.50 26.72 47.39
N LEU A 9 -36.17 26.73 47.55
CA LEU A 9 -35.21 26.74 46.41
C LEU A 9 -35.05 25.35 45.79
N LEU A 10 -35.20 24.28 46.57
CA LEU A 10 -35.05 22.90 46.10
C LEU A 10 -36.37 22.30 45.57
N SER A 11 -37.52 22.88 45.90
CA SER A 11 -38.83 22.37 45.45
C SER A 11 -38.99 22.32 43.92
N PRO A 12 -38.59 23.32 43.12
CA PRO A 12 -38.71 23.22 41.66
C PRO A 12 -37.81 22.15 41.09
N ILE A 13 -36.60 21.95 41.65
CA ILE A 13 -35.67 20.90 41.26
C ILE A 13 -36.23 19.52 41.58
N ALA A 14 -36.77 19.35 42.79
CA ALA A 14 -37.42 18.11 43.23
C ALA A 14 -38.62 17.76 42.34
N ASN A 15 -39.46 18.74 42.01
CA ASN A 15 -40.60 18.55 41.12
C ASN A 15 -40.17 18.20 39.68
N ALA A 16 -39.10 18.81 39.16
CA ALA A 16 -38.55 18.48 37.85
C ALA A 16 -38.00 17.04 37.82
N VAL A 17 -37.31 16.62 38.87
CA VAL A 17 -36.82 15.23 39.02
C VAL A 17 -37.97 14.23 39.10
N LEU A 18 -39.00 14.54 39.89
CA LEU A 18 -40.19 13.67 39.98
C LEU A 18 -40.95 13.57 38.65
N ALA A 19 -41.10 14.68 37.92
CA ALA A 19 -41.69 14.68 36.57
C ALA A 19 -40.87 13.86 35.59
N PHE A 20 -39.56 13.96 35.65
CA PHE A 20 -38.66 13.16 34.82
C PHE A 20 -38.73 11.66 35.17
N ILE A 21 -38.80 11.30 36.44
CA ILE A 21 -39.00 9.93 36.89
C ILE A 21 -40.34 9.38 36.37
N ALA A 22 -41.42 10.15 36.49
CA ALA A 22 -42.74 9.77 35.98
C ALA A 22 -42.71 9.56 34.45
N PHE A 23 -42.01 10.42 33.70
CA PHE A 23 -41.81 10.26 32.27
C PHE A 23 -41.06 8.97 31.95
N LEU A 24 -39.96 8.66 32.64
CA LEU A 24 -39.18 7.43 32.42
C LEU A 24 -40.03 6.18 32.71
N GLN A 25 -40.86 6.20 33.78
CA GLN A 25 -41.75 5.08 34.10
C GLN A 25 -42.84 4.89 33.04
N ALA A 26 -43.45 5.98 32.56
CA ALA A 26 -44.49 5.92 31.53
C ALA A 26 -44.00 5.39 30.19
N HIS A 27 -42.72 5.66 29.87
CA HIS A 27 -42.13 5.32 28.56
C HIS A 27 -41.09 4.19 28.63
N GLN A 28 -41.00 3.47 29.73
CA GLN A 28 -39.96 2.48 30.02
C GLN A 28 -39.82 1.43 28.92
N LEU A 29 -40.89 0.84 28.41
CA LEU A 29 -40.82 -0.18 27.37
C LEU A 29 -40.35 0.38 26.04
N ALA A 30 -40.77 1.59 25.68
CA ALA A 30 -40.33 2.27 24.49
C ALA A 30 -38.83 2.62 24.56
N LEU A 31 -38.37 3.10 25.71
CA LEU A 31 -36.96 3.39 25.97
C LEU A 31 -36.11 2.12 25.97
N ALA A 32 -36.61 1.00 26.50
CA ALA A 32 -35.94 -0.29 26.44
C ALA A 32 -35.81 -0.81 25.01
N LEU A 33 -36.86 -0.69 24.20
CA LEU A 33 -36.79 -1.05 22.77
C LEU A 33 -35.78 -0.18 22.03
N LEU A 34 -35.84 1.15 22.25
CA LEU A 34 -34.91 2.08 21.64
C LEU A 34 -33.43 1.81 22.04
N SER A 35 -33.24 1.48 23.34
CA SER A 35 -31.92 1.04 23.85
C SER A 35 -31.38 -0.17 23.09
N GLY A 36 -32.23 -1.17 22.86
CA GLY A 36 -31.84 -2.35 22.07
C GLY A 36 -31.47 -2.02 20.63
N VAL A 37 -32.24 -1.15 19.96
CA VAL A 37 -31.96 -0.71 18.60
C VAL A 37 -30.61 0.05 18.51
N MET A 38 -30.29 0.84 19.52
CA MET A 38 -29.09 1.67 19.56
C MET A 38 -27.84 0.94 20.10
N LEU A 39 -28.02 -0.18 20.81
CA LEU A 39 -26.94 -0.94 21.46
C LEU A 39 -25.75 -1.28 20.54
N PRO A 40 -25.95 -1.73 19.28
CA PRO A 40 -24.84 -2.06 18.40
C PRO A 40 -23.91 -0.88 18.07
N PHE A 41 -24.39 0.36 18.17
CA PHE A 41 -23.54 1.54 17.91
C PHE A 41 -22.46 1.73 18.97
N ILE A 42 -22.69 1.27 20.22
CA ILE A 42 -21.69 1.31 21.30
C ILE A 42 -20.49 0.40 20.96
N PHE A 43 -20.77 -0.75 20.32
CA PHE A 43 -19.75 -1.75 20.00
C PHE A 43 -19.09 -1.54 18.63
N SER A 44 -19.74 -0.86 17.70
CA SER A 44 -19.20 -0.63 16.35
C SER A 44 -17.93 0.24 16.33
N ALA A 45 -17.72 1.07 17.34
CA ALA A 45 -16.54 1.92 17.46
C ALA A 45 -15.23 1.15 17.74
N LYS A 46 -15.31 -0.12 18.15
CA LYS A 46 -14.12 -0.94 18.51
C LYS A 46 -13.57 -1.80 17.37
N HIS A 47 -14.23 -1.84 16.22
CA HIS A 47 -13.88 -2.77 15.14
C HIS A 47 -13.25 -2.12 13.89
N GLY A 48 -13.08 -0.80 13.88
CA GLY A 48 -12.37 -0.10 12.81
C GLY A 48 -10.93 0.19 13.23
N GLY A 49 -9.95 -0.44 12.60
CA GLY A 49 -8.55 -0.18 12.89
C GLY A 49 -8.20 1.31 12.74
N GLN A 50 -7.40 1.79 13.67
CA GLN A 50 -6.64 3.07 13.71
C GLN A 50 -7.29 4.40 13.28
N GLU A 51 -8.50 4.45 12.74
CA GLU A 51 -9.16 5.72 12.42
C GLU A 51 -9.95 6.24 13.63
N LYS A 52 -9.66 7.48 14.02
CA LYS A 52 -10.40 8.17 15.09
C LYS A 52 -11.87 8.28 14.71
N PRO A 53 -12.82 7.95 15.62
CA PRO A 53 -14.25 8.00 15.29
C PRO A 53 -14.65 9.42 14.85
N THR A 54 -15.43 9.51 13.78
CA THR A 54 -15.95 10.78 13.26
C THR A 54 -16.85 11.46 14.30
N PHE A 55 -17.05 12.78 14.18
CA PHE A 55 -17.90 13.55 15.09
C PHE A 55 -19.32 12.96 15.19
N LEU A 56 -19.89 12.53 14.06
CA LEU A 56 -21.21 11.88 14.01
C LEU A 56 -21.23 10.55 14.79
N GLN A 57 -20.18 9.74 14.64
CA GLN A 57 -20.09 8.47 15.39
C GLN A 57 -20.01 8.71 16.90
N ARG A 58 -19.30 9.74 17.35
CA ARG A 58 -19.22 10.09 18.78
C ARG A 58 -20.59 10.49 19.33
N ILE A 59 -21.38 11.27 18.56
CA ILE A 59 -22.75 11.65 18.94
C ILE A 59 -23.63 10.39 19.03
N LEU A 60 -23.57 9.49 18.06
CA LEU A 60 -24.36 8.25 18.07
C LEU A 60 -24.01 7.34 19.25
N ILE A 61 -22.73 7.23 19.59
CA ILE A 61 -22.26 6.45 20.75
C ILE A 61 -22.80 7.08 22.04
N LEU A 62 -22.69 8.40 22.19
CA LEU A 62 -23.21 9.11 23.37
C LEU A 62 -24.72 8.92 23.52
N LEU A 63 -25.45 9.10 22.42
CA LEU A 63 -26.90 8.90 22.38
C LEU A 63 -27.29 7.46 22.74
N SER A 64 -26.54 6.47 22.23
CA SER A 64 -26.74 5.04 22.53
C SER A 64 -26.50 4.75 24.01
N MET A 65 -25.47 5.32 24.62
CA MET A 65 -25.20 5.19 26.05
C MET A 65 -26.33 5.80 26.89
N ILE A 66 -26.82 6.98 26.52
CA ILE A 66 -27.95 7.63 27.16
C ILE A 66 -29.20 6.76 27.09
N CYS A 67 -29.53 6.26 25.88
CA CYS A 67 -30.69 5.37 25.70
C CYS A 67 -30.55 4.08 26.52
N PHE A 68 -29.37 3.51 26.63
CA PHE A 68 -29.10 2.30 27.40
C PHE A 68 -29.29 2.56 28.91
N VAL A 69 -28.75 3.66 29.43
CA VAL A 69 -28.88 4.03 30.85
C VAL A 69 -30.34 4.26 31.20
N PHE A 70 -31.06 5.06 30.42
CA PHE A 70 -32.46 5.41 30.74
C PHE A 70 -33.46 4.32 30.37
N GLY A 71 -33.20 3.50 29.36
CA GLY A 71 -34.10 2.42 28.95
C GLY A 71 -33.97 1.14 29.79
N SER A 72 -32.73 0.71 30.02
CA SER A 72 -32.42 -0.61 30.61
C SER A 72 -32.03 -0.50 32.09
N ILE A 73 -31.34 0.56 32.53
CA ILE A 73 -30.80 0.70 33.88
C ILE A 73 -31.67 1.62 34.76
N ALA A 74 -32.31 2.64 34.17
CA ALA A 74 -33.07 3.62 34.93
C ALA A 74 -34.17 3.02 35.85
N PRO A 75 -34.91 1.95 35.48
CA PRO A 75 -35.86 1.32 36.38
C PRO A 75 -35.23 0.86 37.68
N VAL A 76 -34.02 0.34 37.64
CA VAL A 76 -33.24 -0.08 38.82
C VAL A 76 -32.82 1.12 39.65
N ALA A 77 -32.28 2.13 39.00
CA ALA A 77 -31.81 3.34 39.67
C ALA A 77 -32.96 4.11 40.34
N VAL A 78 -34.12 4.21 39.66
CA VAL A 78 -35.31 4.85 40.20
C VAL A 78 -35.82 4.12 41.43
N TRP A 79 -35.95 2.80 41.38
CA TRP A 79 -36.36 2.00 42.54
C TRP A 79 -35.38 2.15 43.70
N PHE A 80 -34.09 2.10 43.45
CA PHE A 80 -33.05 2.25 44.47
C PHE A 80 -33.08 3.62 45.14
N LEU A 81 -33.22 4.70 44.34
CA LEU A 81 -33.32 6.07 44.82
C LEU A 81 -34.60 6.27 45.69
N GLN A 82 -35.75 5.73 45.28
CA GLN A 82 -36.98 5.81 46.04
C GLN A 82 -36.87 5.11 47.39
N ARG A 83 -36.13 4.00 47.43
CA ARG A 83 -35.88 3.27 48.69
C ARG A 83 -34.96 4.03 49.65
N ILE A 84 -33.93 4.72 49.12
CA ILE A 84 -33.01 5.55 49.93
C ILE A 84 -33.78 6.75 50.57
N TYR A 85 -34.71 7.34 49.84
CA TYR A 85 -35.50 8.49 50.32
C TYR A 85 -36.64 8.12 51.26
N GLY A 86 -36.68 6.88 51.77
CA GLY A 86 -37.59 6.47 52.84
C GLY A 86 -39.08 6.36 52.47
N ARG A 87 -39.40 6.30 51.18
CA ARG A 87 -40.76 5.98 50.71
C ARG A 87 -40.93 4.47 50.64
N GLU A 88 -41.29 3.89 51.81
CA GLU A 88 -41.56 2.45 51.92
C GLU A 88 -42.86 2.02 51.20
N ASP A 89 -43.72 2.97 50.84
CA ASP A 89 -44.99 2.73 50.15
C ASP A 89 -44.90 2.35 48.68
N ILE A 90 -43.71 2.45 48.08
CA ILE A 90 -43.52 2.13 46.68
C ILE A 90 -43.09 0.67 46.58
N ALA A 91 -44.04 -0.17 46.18
CA ALA A 91 -43.76 -1.56 45.89
C ALA A 91 -42.57 -1.68 44.87
N SER A 92 -41.65 -2.63 45.15
CA SER A 92 -40.63 -2.96 44.19
C SER A 92 -41.30 -3.25 42.84
N PRO A 93 -40.72 -2.74 41.71
CA PRO A 93 -41.30 -3.04 40.42
C PRO A 93 -41.43 -4.56 40.30
N PRO A 94 -42.59 -5.08 39.91
CA PRO A 94 -42.80 -6.51 39.85
C PRO A 94 -41.78 -7.14 38.92
N LEU A 95 -41.35 -8.35 39.24
CA LEU A 95 -40.34 -9.09 38.42
C LEU A 95 -40.72 -9.09 36.94
N LEU A 96 -42.00 -9.08 36.64
CA LEU A 96 -42.54 -8.95 35.28
C LEU A 96 -42.09 -7.68 34.55
N THR A 97 -41.96 -6.54 35.24
CA THR A 97 -41.53 -5.28 34.62
C THR A 97 -40.05 -5.34 34.16
N TRP A 98 -39.23 -6.01 34.94
CA TRP A 98 -37.80 -6.22 34.60
C TRP A 98 -37.63 -7.18 33.43
N THR A 99 -38.40 -8.29 33.48
CA THR A 99 -38.35 -9.26 32.37
C THR A 99 -38.89 -8.65 31.09
N MET A 100 -39.92 -7.82 31.14
CA MET A 100 -40.42 -7.09 29.97
C MET A 100 -39.44 -6.06 29.46
N ALA A 101 -38.76 -5.28 30.29
CA ALA A 101 -37.72 -4.35 29.85
C ALA A 101 -36.55 -5.08 29.15
N LEU A 102 -36.12 -6.23 29.68
CA LEU A 102 -35.09 -7.05 29.04
C LEU A 102 -35.55 -7.61 27.67
N LEU A 103 -36.78 -8.14 27.63
CA LEU A 103 -37.38 -8.67 26.39
C LEU A 103 -37.49 -7.58 25.30
N PHE A 104 -37.91 -6.37 25.66
CA PHE A 104 -37.99 -5.24 24.73
C PHE A 104 -36.61 -4.78 24.26
N THR A 105 -35.58 -4.80 25.12
CA THR A 105 -34.20 -4.52 24.73
C THR A 105 -33.70 -5.55 23.72
N VAL A 106 -33.94 -6.85 23.95
CA VAL A 106 -33.57 -7.92 23.00
C VAL A 106 -34.37 -7.79 21.70
N ALA A 107 -35.67 -7.50 21.78
CA ALA A 107 -36.49 -7.25 20.58
C ALA A 107 -35.96 -6.05 19.76
N GLY A 108 -35.55 -4.98 20.44
CA GLY A 108 -34.88 -3.83 19.79
C GLY A 108 -33.60 -4.21 19.09
N PHE A 109 -32.78 -5.05 19.71
CA PHE A 109 -31.56 -5.55 19.08
C PHE A 109 -31.86 -6.39 17.81
N ILE A 110 -32.83 -7.30 17.90
CA ILE A 110 -33.29 -8.08 16.74
C ILE A 110 -33.83 -7.14 15.65
N LEU A 111 -34.63 -6.15 16.00
CA LEU A 111 -35.14 -5.13 15.10
C LEU A 111 -33.98 -4.39 14.38
N HIS A 112 -32.93 -4.01 15.13
CA HIS A 112 -31.73 -3.40 14.53
C HIS A 112 -31.09 -4.31 13.47
N VAL A 113 -30.92 -5.60 13.78
CA VAL A 113 -30.33 -6.56 12.83
C VAL A 113 -31.17 -6.69 11.56
N VAL A 114 -32.50 -6.76 11.74
CA VAL A 114 -33.45 -6.84 10.60
C VAL A 114 -33.42 -5.56 9.77
N LEU A 115 -33.53 -4.39 10.41
CA LEU A 115 -33.48 -3.10 9.74
C LEU A 115 -32.14 -2.91 9.01
N ARG A 116 -31.05 -3.31 9.60
CA ARG A 116 -29.72 -3.25 8.96
C ARG A 116 -29.66 -4.10 7.70
N ARG A 117 -30.26 -5.30 7.73
CA ARG A 117 -30.30 -6.17 6.54
C ARG A 117 -31.20 -5.65 5.42
N LEU A 118 -32.33 -5.04 5.77
CA LEU A 118 -33.32 -4.56 4.81
C LEU A 118 -32.99 -3.16 4.30
N ILE A 119 -32.55 -2.26 5.17
CA ILE A 119 -32.43 -0.83 4.87
C ILE A 119 -31.00 -0.45 4.44
N SER A 120 -29.96 -1.14 4.94
CA SER A 120 -28.57 -0.86 4.58
C SER A 120 -28.33 -0.82 3.06
N PRO A 121 -28.86 -1.76 2.25
CA PRO A 121 -28.68 -1.71 0.81
C PRO A 121 -29.32 -0.48 0.16
N GLU A 122 -30.45 -0.01 0.68
CA GLU A 122 -31.14 1.17 0.15
C GLU A 122 -30.48 2.47 0.63
N PHE A 123 -30.05 2.53 1.89
CA PHE A 123 -29.26 3.66 2.41
C PHE A 123 -27.92 3.81 1.69
N ASP A 124 -27.25 2.71 1.36
CA ASP A 124 -26.02 2.74 0.59
C ASP A 124 -26.27 3.28 -0.83
N LYS A 125 -27.39 2.96 -1.43
CA LYS A 125 -27.80 3.55 -2.73
C LYS A 125 -27.99 5.07 -2.63
N VAL A 126 -28.69 5.54 -1.59
CA VAL A 126 -28.93 6.98 -1.35
C VAL A 126 -27.64 7.71 -1.01
N LYS A 127 -26.78 7.12 -0.16
CA LYS A 127 -25.48 7.67 0.20
C LYS A 127 -24.56 7.78 -1.02
N CYS A 128 -24.54 6.76 -1.88
CA CYS A 128 -23.81 6.81 -3.15
C CYS A 128 -24.37 7.86 -4.12
N GLY A 129 -25.65 8.22 -4.00
CA GLY A 129 -26.25 9.30 -4.78
C GLY A 129 -25.94 10.70 -4.26
N MET A 130 -25.69 10.86 -2.96
CA MET A 130 -25.42 12.16 -2.32
C MET A 130 -23.95 12.56 -2.28
N VAL A 131 -23.02 11.60 -2.35
CA VAL A 131 -21.60 11.89 -2.38
C VAL A 131 -21.23 12.34 -3.79
N LYS A 132 -20.65 13.55 -3.94
CA LYS A 132 -20.07 13.98 -5.21
C LYS A 132 -19.06 12.94 -5.66
N LYS A 133 -19.33 12.27 -6.77
CA LYS A 133 -18.40 11.29 -7.36
C LYS A 133 -17.11 11.99 -7.70
N THR A 134 -16.04 11.65 -7.05
CA THR A 134 -14.69 11.98 -7.52
C THR A 134 -14.39 11.09 -8.72
N SER A 135 -13.51 11.53 -9.61
CA SER A 135 -13.08 10.74 -10.79
C SER A 135 -12.47 9.38 -10.44
N MET A 136 -12.19 9.15 -9.16
CA MET A 136 -11.65 7.90 -8.59
C MET A 136 -12.73 7.03 -7.92
N GLU A 137 -13.98 7.47 -7.83
CA GLU A 137 -15.04 6.65 -7.27
C GLU A 137 -15.47 5.58 -8.26
N ARG A 138 -15.44 4.35 -7.76
CA ARG A 138 -15.79 3.15 -8.51
C ARG A 138 -17.20 3.27 -9.09
N ASP A 139 -17.27 3.33 -10.39
CA ASP A 139 -18.52 3.06 -11.11
C ASP A 139 -19.04 1.67 -10.69
N ARG A 140 -20.35 1.47 -10.64
CA ARG A 140 -20.97 0.14 -10.40
C ARG A 140 -20.44 -0.94 -11.33
N ARG A 141 -19.92 -0.54 -12.50
CA ARG A 141 -19.26 -1.40 -13.47
C ARG A 141 -17.94 -2.00 -12.99
N THR A 142 -17.31 -1.43 -11.96
CA THR A 142 -16.04 -1.89 -11.39
C THR A 142 -16.20 -2.69 -10.09
N ASP A 143 -17.43 -3.07 -9.71
CA ASP A 143 -17.65 -3.97 -8.57
C ASP A 143 -17.07 -5.35 -8.90
N VAL A 144 -16.03 -5.74 -8.14
CA VAL A 144 -15.30 -7.01 -8.32
C VAL A 144 -16.23 -8.23 -8.32
N ARG A 145 -17.37 -8.14 -7.64
CA ARG A 145 -18.39 -9.20 -7.59
C ARG A 145 -19.11 -9.42 -8.92
N ARG A 146 -19.09 -8.43 -9.80
CA ARG A 146 -19.75 -8.45 -11.12
C ARG A 146 -18.77 -8.50 -12.29
N VAL A 147 -17.48 -8.65 -12.01
CA VAL A 147 -16.45 -8.67 -13.06
C VAL A 147 -16.77 -9.71 -14.13
N LYS A 148 -17.25 -10.91 -13.75
CA LYS A 148 -17.63 -11.97 -14.70
C LYS A 148 -18.78 -11.60 -15.63
N GLU A 149 -19.69 -10.71 -15.18
CA GLU A 149 -20.84 -10.22 -15.98
C GLU A 149 -20.45 -9.10 -16.93
N ILE A 150 -19.35 -8.41 -16.65
CA ILE A 150 -18.92 -7.19 -17.32
C ILE A 150 -17.75 -7.47 -18.26
N LEU A 151 -16.95 -8.50 -17.98
CA LEU A 151 -15.84 -8.89 -18.84
C LEU A 151 -16.39 -9.27 -20.22
N PRO A 152 -15.82 -8.72 -21.30
CA PRO A 152 -16.16 -9.17 -22.64
C PRO A 152 -15.85 -10.66 -22.79
N VAL A 153 -16.56 -11.31 -23.67
CA VAL A 153 -16.23 -12.70 -24.06
C VAL A 153 -14.79 -12.67 -24.55
N THR A 154 -13.95 -13.51 -23.94
CA THR A 154 -12.54 -13.61 -24.34
C THR A 154 -12.47 -14.25 -25.72
N THR A 155 -11.92 -13.52 -26.68
CA THR A 155 -11.58 -14.05 -28.00
C THR A 155 -10.14 -14.56 -27.92
N GLU A 156 -9.92 -15.82 -28.28
CA GLU A 156 -8.56 -16.33 -28.42
C GLU A 156 -7.92 -15.72 -29.68
N TYR A 157 -6.75 -15.14 -29.54
CA TYR A 157 -5.95 -14.59 -30.63
C TYR A 157 -4.47 -14.71 -30.31
N ASP A 158 -3.64 -14.78 -31.33
CA ASP A 158 -2.19 -14.67 -31.17
C ASP A 158 -1.78 -13.18 -31.18
N PRO A 159 -1.24 -12.64 -30.10
CA PRO A 159 -0.77 -11.26 -30.10
C PRO A 159 0.29 -10.95 -31.16
N MET A 160 1.06 -11.97 -31.59
CA MET A 160 2.12 -11.79 -32.58
C MET A 160 1.60 -11.36 -33.95
N ASP A 161 0.35 -11.73 -34.31
CA ASP A 161 -0.30 -11.35 -35.55
C ASP A 161 -0.60 -9.85 -35.65
N TYR A 162 -0.62 -9.16 -34.51
CA TYR A 162 -0.97 -7.74 -34.41
C TYR A 162 0.18 -6.83 -34.09
N ILE A 163 1.40 -7.36 -33.86
CA ILE A 163 2.57 -6.53 -33.58
C ILE A 163 3.02 -5.81 -34.85
N ASP A 164 2.85 -4.48 -34.86
CA ASP A 164 3.27 -3.59 -35.95
C ASP A 164 3.76 -2.26 -35.36
N LEU A 165 5.08 -2.14 -35.19
CA LEU A 165 5.68 -0.94 -34.59
C LEU A 165 5.45 0.35 -35.38
N ASN A 166 5.07 0.27 -36.66
CA ASN A 166 4.70 1.45 -37.43
C ASN A 166 3.34 2.02 -36.97
N LYS A 167 2.45 1.17 -36.43
CA LYS A 167 1.20 1.59 -35.82
C LYS A 167 1.39 1.96 -34.35
N GLY A 168 2.42 1.45 -33.70
CA GLY A 168 2.73 1.67 -32.31
C GLY A 168 2.81 0.36 -31.50
N ILE A 169 2.65 0.46 -30.19
CA ILE A 169 2.63 -0.68 -29.27
C ILE A 169 1.22 -1.24 -29.19
N PHE A 170 1.04 -2.47 -29.63
CA PHE A 170 -0.21 -3.20 -29.53
C PHE A 170 -0.55 -3.51 -28.07
N ILE A 171 -1.76 -3.13 -27.63
CA ILE A 171 -2.21 -3.30 -26.24
C ILE A 171 -3.35 -4.33 -26.08
N GLY A 172 -3.98 -4.74 -27.17
CA GLY A 172 -5.08 -5.70 -27.15
C GLY A 172 -6.12 -5.41 -28.22
N LEU A 173 -7.19 -6.20 -28.21
CA LEU A 173 -8.34 -6.02 -29.10
C LEU A 173 -9.47 -5.25 -28.39
N SER A 174 -10.19 -4.39 -29.13
CA SER A 174 -11.43 -3.78 -28.66
C SER A 174 -12.54 -4.83 -28.51
N ARG A 175 -13.70 -4.43 -28.03
CA ARG A 175 -14.88 -5.32 -27.97
C ARG A 175 -15.36 -5.79 -29.35
N GLU A 176 -15.11 -4.99 -30.35
CA GLU A 176 -15.45 -5.22 -31.75
C GLU A 176 -14.38 -6.08 -32.47
N GLY A 177 -13.29 -6.45 -31.77
CA GLY A 177 -12.18 -7.23 -32.31
C GLY A 177 -11.12 -6.39 -33.04
N GLU A 178 -11.20 -5.07 -32.98
CA GLU A 178 -10.25 -4.19 -33.63
C GLU A 178 -8.98 -4.01 -32.79
N PRO A 179 -7.77 -4.10 -33.38
CA PRO A 179 -6.51 -3.96 -32.66
C PRO A 179 -6.30 -2.51 -32.21
N GLN A 180 -5.89 -2.37 -30.95
CA GLN A 180 -5.62 -1.08 -30.29
C GLN A 180 -4.12 -0.87 -30.11
N TYR A 181 -3.64 0.33 -30.45
CA TYR A 181 -2.23 0.69 -30.40
C TYR A 181 -2.03 1.99 -29.62
N ILE A 182 -0.92 2.06 -28.88
CA ILE A 182 -0.38 3.30 -28.33
C ILE A 182 0.74 3.76 -29.25
N PRO A 183 0.77 5.02 -29.75
CA PRO A 183 1.88 5.52 -30.54
C PRO A 183 3.22 5.29 -29.84
N LEU A 184 4.23 4.80 -30.55
CA LEU A 184 5.51 4.41 -29.97
C LEU A 184 6.16 5.54 -29.14
N LYS A 185 6.10 6.77 -29.64
CA LYS A 185 6.62 7.94 -28.94
C LYS A 185 5.90 8.22 -27.62
N GLU A 186 4.59 8.00 -27.56
CA GLU A 186 3.80 8.17 -26.33
C GLU A 186 4.16 7.07 -25.34
N TRP A 187 4.25 5.83 -25.78
CA TRP A 187 4.67 4.71 -24.97
C TRP A 187 6.02 4.96 -24.30
N GLN A 188 7.01 5.38 -25.05
CA GLN A 188 8.38 5.62 -24.58
C GLN A 188 8.54 6.83 -23.66
N THR A 189 7.50 7.65 -23.50
CA THR A 189 7.52 8.88 -22.69
C THR A 189 6.53 8.87 -21.52
N GLN A 190 5.75 7.81 -21.37
CA GLN A 190 4.75 7.71 -20.30
C GLN A 190 5.06 6.52 -19.38
N HIS A 191 4.81 6.68 -18.09
CA HIS A 191 4.79 5.56 -17.16
C HIS A 191 3.46 4.80 -17.28
N ALA A 192 3.52 3.48 -17.11
CA ALA A 192 2.34 2.61 -17.14
C ALA A 192 2.13 1.94 -15.78
N ASP A 193 0.88 1.88 -15.33
CA ASP A 193 0.49 1.21 -14.09
C ASP A 193 -0.54 0.12 -14.39
N ILE A 194 -0.19 -1.13 -14.06
CA ILE A 194 -0.97 -2.32 -14.36
C ILE A 194 -1.49 -2.93 -13.06
N ILE A 195 -2.78 -2.70 -12.80
CA ILE A 195 -3.44 -3.15 -11.58
C ILE A 195 -4.32 -4.37 -11.89
N GLY A 196 -4.15 -5.42 -11.13
CA GLY A 196 -5.00 -6.59 -11.26
C GLY A 196 -4.70 -7.63 -10.18
N THR A 197 -5.72 -8.41 -9.83
CA THR A 197 -5.57 -9.52 -8.87
C THR A 197 -4.67 -10.63 -9.43
N THR A 198 -4.27 -11.56 -8.59
CA THR A 198 -3.54 -12.75 -9.04
C THR A 198 -4.37 -13.53 -10.07
N GLY A 199 -3.75 -13.93 -11.17
CA GLY A 199 -4.43 -14.61 -12.28
C GLY A 199 -5.20 -13.70 -13.24
N ALA A 200 -5.17 -12.38 -13.09
CA ALA A 200 -5.85 -11.43 -13.98
C ALA A 200 -5.12 -11.18 -15.32
N GLY A 201 -4.05 -11.89 -15.62
CA GLY A 201 -3.31 -11.75 -16.89
C GLY A 201 -2.26 -10.64 -16.90
N LYS A 202 -1.90 -10.03 -15.75
CA LYS A 202 -0.87 -8.97 -15.70
C LYS A 202 0.43 -9.38 -16.40
N GLY A 203 0.96 -10.57 -16.08
CA GLY A 203 2.18 -11.08 -16.68
C GLY A 203 2.09 -11.20 -18.21
N VAL A 204 0.94 -11.65 -18.74
CA VAL A 204 0.72 -11.75 -20.19
C VAL A 204 0.76 -10.39 -20.84
N VAL A 205 0.03 -9.40 -20.28
CA VAL A 205 0.01 -8.03 -20.79
C VAL A 205 1.41 -7.42 -20.77
N THR A 206 2.12 -7.50 -19.63
CA THR A 206 3.50 -6.98 -19.54
C THR A 206 4.44 -7.68 -20.48
N GLY A 207 4.28 -9.00 -20.67
CA GLY A 207 5.04 -9.79 -21.62
C GLY A 207 4.91 -9.25 -23.04
N ILE A 208 3.69 -9.04 -23.52
CA ILE A 208 3.39 -8.49 -24.85
C ILE A 208 3.95 -7.08 -25.01
N LEU A 209 3.79 -6.22 -24.02
CA LEU A 209 4.25 -4.82 -24.06
C LEU A 209 5.78 -4.75 -24.12
N LEU A 210 6.48 -5.44 -23.23
CA LEU A 210 7.95 -5.39 -23.17
C LEU A 210 8.62 -6.16 -24.30
N TYR A 211 7.97 -7.19 -24.86
CA TYR A 211 8.42 -7.83 -26.09
C TYR A 211 8.55 -6.79 -27.21
N GLN A 212 7.53 -5.96 -27.38
CA GLN A 212 7.52 -4.91 -28.39
C GLN A 212 8.53 -3.78 -28.09
N SER A 213 8.73 -3.44 -26.81
CA SER A 213 9.77 -2.48 -26.38
C SER A 213 11.17 -2.96 -26.81
N ILE A 214 11.45 -4.26 -26.64
CA ILE A 214 12.73 -4.85 -27.09
C ILE A 214 12.88 -4.75 -28.62
N LEU A 215 11.81 -5.08 -29.37
CA LEU A 215 11.79 -4.95 -30.82
C LEU A 215 11.96 -3.49 -31.28
N ALA A 216 11.50 -2.52 -30.49
CA ALA A 216 11.64 -1.09 -30.75
C ALA A 216 13.02 -0.52 -30.35
N ASP A 217 14.03 -1.36 -30.15
CA ASP A 217 15.41 -0.99 -29.76
C ASP A 217 15.52 -0.35 -28.36
N GLU A 218 14.58 -0.59 -27.46
CA GLU A 218 14.70 -0.13 -26.08
C GLU A 218 15.65 -1.01 -25.26
N GLY A 219 16.23 -0.43 -24.22
CA GLY A 219 16.85 -1.20 -23.14
C GLY A 219 15.79 -1.54 -22.11
N VAL A 220 15.60 -2.82 -21.82
CA VAL A 220 14.57 -3.31 -20.93
C VAL A 220 15.18 -3.92 -19.67
N PHE A 221 14.73 -3.46 -18.51
CA PHE A 221 15.05 -4.05 -17.21
C PHE A 221 13.79 -4.62 -16.58
N VAL A 222 13.84 -5.89 -16.21
CA VAL A 222 12.74 -6.58 -15.53
C VAL A 222 13.16 -6.91 -14.09
N LEU A 223 12.45 -6.39 -13.10
CA LEU A 223 12.66 -6.71 -11.70
C LEU A 223 11.52 -7.64 -11.25
N ASP A 224 11.82 -8.93 -11.18
CA ASP A 224 10.87 -9.99 -10.85
C ASP A 224 11.21 -10.66 -9.51
N PRO A 225 10.48 -10.36 -8.42
CA PRO A 225 10.69 -10.98 -7.13
C PRO A 225 10.05 -12.36 -6.99
N LYS A 226 9.27 -12.83 -7.98
CA LYS A 226 8.52 -14.09 -7.94
C LYS A 226 9.22 -15.24 -8.64
N ASN A 227 10.17 -14.94 -9.54
CA ASN A 227 10.81 -15.92 -10.43
C ASN A 227 9.78 -16.59 -11.36
N ASP A 228 9.21 -15.79 -12.28
CA ASP A 228 8.26 -16.26 -13.27
C ASP A 228 8.92 -17.31 -14.19
N GLU A 229 8.23 -18.41 -14.46
CA GLU A 229 8.77 -19.53 -15.20
C GLU A 229 8.86 -19.28 -16.72
N TRP A 230 7.96 -18.50 -17.30
CA TRP A 230 7.86 -18.32 -18.75
C TRP A 230 8.41 -16.97 -19.23
N ALA A 231 8.31 -15.92 -18.44
CA ALA A 231 8.68 -14.56 -18.83
C ALA A 231 10.16 -14.43 -19.28
N PRO A 232 11.15 -15.04 -18.60
CA PRO A 232 12.55 -15.00 -19.09
C PRO A 232 12.70 -15.60 -20.49
N HIS A 233 11.97 -16.65 -20.81
CA HIS A 233 12.01 -17.29 -22.14
C HIS A 233 11.43 -16.38 -23.22
N LEU A 234 10.33 -15.68 -22.94
CA LEU A 234 9.72 -14.72 -23.84
C LEU A 234 10.66 -13.58 -24.18
N TYR A 235 11.29 -12.97 -23.17
CA TYR A 235 12.20 -11.84 -23.40
C TYR A 235 13.52 -12.27 -24.05
N LYS A 236 13.98 -13.49 -23.76
CA LYS A 236 15.12 -14.08 -24.48
C LYS A 236 14.80 -14.23 -25.97
N LYS A 237 13.59 -14.69 -26.30
CA LYS A 237 13.11 -14.77 -27.69
C LYS A 237 13.04 -13.36 -28.31
N ALA A 238 12.45 -12.39 -27.63
CA ALA A 238 12.37 -11.01 -28.12
C ALA A 238 13.75 -10.42 -28.44
N CYS A 239 14.73 -10.67 -27.57
CA CYS A 239 16.11 -10.23 -27.80
C CYS A 239 16.75 -10.94 -29.01
N ALA A 240 16.48 -12.24 -29.20
CA ALA A 240 16.95 -12.97 -30.37
C ALA A 240 16.32 -12.42 -31.65
N ASP A 241 15.01 -12.16 -31.65
CA ASP A 241 14.29 -11.60 -32.80
C ASP A 241 14.79 -10.18 -33.15
N ALA A 242 15.16 -9.39 -32.13
CA ALA A 242 15.73 -8.05 -32.31
C ALA A 242 17.25 -8.01 -32.56
N GLY A 243 17.96 -9.14 -32.48
CA GLY A 243 19.44 -9.17 -32.54
C GLY A 243 20.09 -8.45 -31.36
N LYS A 244 19.50 -8.48 -30.17
CA LYS A 244 19.93 -7.77 -28.96
C LYS A 244 20.41 -8.72 -27.86
N PRO A 245 21.22 -8.26 -26.90
CA PRO A 245 21.65 -9.08 -25.78
C PRO A 245 20.50 -9.38 -24.80
N PHE A 246 20.51 -10.60 -24.29
CA PHE A 246 19.68 -11.02 -23.16
C PHE A 246 20.57 -11.44 -21.99
N VAL A 247 20.37 -10.84 -20.83
CA VAL A 247 21.11 -11.13 -19.60
C VAL A 247 20.13 -11.55 -18.52
N LEU A 248 20.39 -12.68 -17.90
CA LEU A 248 19.62 -13.20 -16.76
C LEU A 248 20.49 -13.13 -15.51
N ILE A 249 20.03 -12.37 -14.52
CA ILE A 249 20.64 -12.26 -13.18
C ILE A 249 19.70 -12.90 -12.18
N ASP A 250 20.16 -13.91 -11.45
CA ASP A 250 19.39 -14.53 -10.37
C ASP A 250 20.08 -14.23 -9.04
N LEU A 251 19.49 -13.31 -8.28
CA LEU A 251 20.03 -12.86 -6.98
C LEU A 251 20.01 -13.96 -5.91
N ASN A 252 19.25 -15.05 -6.13
CA ASN A 252 19.18 -16.17 -5.19
C ASN A 252 20.34 -17.16 -5.34
N LYS A 253 21.06 -17.08 -6.47
CA LYS A 253 22.16 -17.99 -6.79
C LYS A 253 23.47 -17.56 -6.14
N GLN A 254 24.34 -18.54 -5.92
CA GLN A 254 25.69 -18.33 -5.36
C GLN A 254 26.74 -17.97 -6.44
N GLU A 255 26.36 -17.95 -7.68
CA GLU A 255 27.23 -17.62 -8.80
C GLU A 255 27.55 -16.12 -8.83
N TYR A 256 28.76 -15.77 -9.24
CA TYR A 256 29.19 -14.40 -9.50
C TYR A 256 28.62 -13.96 -10.85
N GLN A 257 27.76 -12.93 -10.89
CA GLN A 257 27.00 -12.58 -12.07
C GLN A 257 27.23 -11.13 -12.50
N MET A 258 27.04 -10.17 -11.61
CA MET A 258 27.17 -8.74 -11.89
C MET A 258 28.00 -8.01 -10.84
N ASN A 259 28.54 -6.85 -11.18
CA ASN A 259 29.02 -5.89 -10.22
C ASN A 259 27.99 -4.76 -10.07
N LEU A 260 27.29 -4.71 -8.93
CA LEU A 260 26.24 -3.71 -8.69
C LEU A 260 26.75 -2.26 -8.73
N ILE A 261 27.98 -2.06 -8.29
CA ILE A 261 28.59 -0.74 -8.14
C ILE A 261 29.66 -0.45 -9.21
N ASP A 262 29.64 -1.20 -10.31
CA ASP A 262 30.57 -0.94 -11.41
C ASP A 262 30.46 0.50 -11.92
N GLY A 263 31.62 1.18 -12.06
CA GLY A 263 31.69 2.55 -12.55
C GLY A 263 30.90 3.58 -11.71
N ILE A 264 30.63 3.30 -10.44
CA ILE A 264 29.91 4.24 -9.55
C ILE A 264 30.86 5.32 -9.00
N THR A 265 30.36 6.54 -8.83
CA THR A 265 31.06 7.59 -8.08
C THR A 265 30.82 7.45 -6.57
N ALA A 266 31.67 8.06 -5.76
CA ALA A 266 31.52 8.00 -4.29
C ALA A 266 30.18 8.63 -3.86
N ASP A 267 29.77 9.73 -4.46
CA ASP A 267 28.53 10.41 -4.12
C ASP A 267 27.30 9.54 -4.46
N HIS A 268 27.28 8.92 -5.64
CA HIS A 268 26.22 7.97 -6.01
C HIS A 268 26.24 6.71 -5.14
N LEU A 269 27.40 6.26 -4.67
CA LEU A 269 27.48 5.12 -3.76
C LEU A 269 26.96 5.46 -2.37
N GLU A 270 27.24 6.67 -1.85
CA GLU A 270 26.61 7.18 -0.61
C GLU A 270 25.08 7.14 -0.74
N GLU A 271 24.52 7.70 -1.81
CA GLU A 271 23.08 7.67 -2.07
C GLU A 271 22.54 6.23 -2.14
N LEU A 272 23.28 5.35 -2.80
CA LEU A 272 22.90 3.96 -2.96
C LEU A 272 22.81 3.24 -1.60
N PHE A 273 23.77 3.47 -0.69
CA PHE A 273 23.73 2.95 0.66
C PHE A 273 22.60 3.56 1.48
N VAL A 274 22.39 4.89 1.38
CA VAL A 274 21.28 5.58 2.07
C VAL A 274 19.94 5.01 1.63
N ALA A 275 19.75 4.77 0.35
CA ALA A 275 18.52 4.20 -0.19
C ALA A 275 18.32 2.72 0.21
N GLY A 276 19.35 1.89 0.00
CA GLY A 276 19.31 0.45 0.27
C GLY A 276 19.10 0.14 1.76
N PHE A 277 19.79 0.87 2.61
CA PHE A 277 19.74 0.67 4.07
C PHE A 277 18.63 1.47 4.77
N SER A 278 17.81 2.22 3.99
CA SER A 278 16.71 3.05 4.50
C SER A 278 17.16 4.09 5.53
N LEU A 279 18.30 4.76 5.26
CA LEU A 279 18.90 5.75 6.15
C LEU A 279 18.39 7.18 5.91
N ALA A 280 17.56 7.42 4.90
CA ALA A 280 16.97 8.72 4.60
C ALA A 280 16.15 9.26 5.78
N GLU A 281 16.18 10.57 5.95
CA GLU A 281 15.41 11.26 6.99
C GLU A 281 13.90 11.13 6.74
N LYS A 282 13.16 10.83 7.80
CA LYS A 282 11.71 10.67 7.79
C LYS A 282 10.99 11.70 8.64
N GLY A 283 11.71 12.55 9.37
CA GLY A 283 11.16 13.47 10.36
C GLY A 283 10.76 12.78 11.67
N GLU A 284 11.36 11.63 11.97
CA GLU A 284 11.09 10.83 13.17
C GLU A 284 12.27 10.90 14.17
N ALA A 285 11.99 10.62 15.45
CA ALA A 285 13.03 10.55 16.48
C ALA A 285 14.14 9.52 16.16
N ALA A 286 13.82 8.49 15.38
CA ALA A 286 14.77 7.48 14.94
C ALA A 286 15.87 8.02 13.99
N ASP A 287 15.66 9.18 13.37
CA ASP A 287 16.63 9.78 12.44
C ASP A 287 17.91 10.20 13.13
N PHE A 288 17.83 10.54 14.42
CA PHE A 288 19.00 10.85 15.26
C PHE A 288 19.98 9.66 15.32
N TYR A 289 19.46 8.46 15.52
CA TYR A 289 20.28 7.24 15.60
C TYR A 289 20.90 6.84 14.25
N ARG A 290 20.35 7.32 13.14
CA ARG A 290 20.83 7.04 11.77
C ARG A 290 21.93 8.00 11.30
N ILE A 291 22.25 9.04 12.08
CA ILE A 291 23.29 10.02 11.69
C ILE A 291 24.64 9.34 11.51
N ASP A 292 25.02 8.45 12.43
CA ASP A 292 26.30 7.77 12.36
C ASP A 292 26.34 6.72 11.25
N ASP A 293 25.23 6.03 10.97
CA ASP A 293 25.11 5.16 9.79
C ASP A 293 25.28 5.95 8.48
N ARG A 294 24.72 7.18 8.35
CA ARG A 294 24.91 8.04 7.17
C ARG A 294 26.34 8.52 7.02
N LYS A 295 27.00 8.88 8.12
CA LYS A 295 28.43 9.22 8.11
C LYS A 295 29.29 8.04 7.68
N ALA A 296 28.95 6.84 8.16
CA ALA A 296 29.62 5.61 7.76
C ALA A 296 29.43 5.33 6.27
N ALA A 297 28.20 5.48 5.75
CA ALA A 297 27.93 5.33 4.34
C ALA A 297 28.76 6.27 3.46
N ARG A 298 28.84 7.55 3.85
CA ARG A 298 29.68 8.55 3.16
C ARG A 298 31.17 8.18 3.18
N THR A 299 31.69 7.78 4.33
CA THR A 299 33.12 7.45 4.44
C THR A 299 33.45 6.15 3.71
N ALA A 300 32.59 5.12 3.85
CA ALA A 300 32.76 3.86 3.10
C ALA A 300 32.68 4.05 1.58
N ALA A 301 31.84 4.98 1.11
CA ALA A 301 31.72 5.27 -0.31
C ALA A 301 32.98 5.86 -0.94
N GLN A 302 33.88 6.50 -0.16
CA GLN A 302 35.14 7.01 -0.71
C GLN A 302 36.06 5.90 -1.19
N PHE A 303 35.87 4.66 -0.75
CA PHE A 303 36.68 3.49 -1.13
C PHE A 303 36.77 3.30 -2.64
N VAL A 304 35.69 3.59 -3.39
CA VAL A 304 35.67 3.41 -4.87
C VAL A 304 36.53 4.41 -5.61
N LYS A 305 36.95 5.52 -5.01
CA LYS A 305 37.84 6.50 -5.66
C LYS A 305 39.23 5.93 -5.90
N ASP A 306 39.73 5.17 -4.92
CA ASP A 306 41.05 4.60 -4.94
C ASP A 306 41.06 3.15 -5.50
N ASN A 307 39.85 2.56 -5.57
CA ASN A 307 39.65 1.17 -5.99
C ASN A 307 38.63 1.06 -7.14
N PRO A 308 38.93 1.50 -8.35
CA PRO A 308 38.01 1.38 -9.47
C PRO A 308 37.69 -0.09 -9.77
N GLY A 309 36.42 -0.41 -9.98
CA GLY A 309 35.97 -1.80 -10.21
C GLY A 309 35.77 -2.62 -8.94
N ALA A 310 35.91 -2.01 -7.77
CA ALA A 310 35.59 -2.66 -6.49
C ALA A 310 34.13 -3.13 -6.45
N THR A 311 33.90 -4.16 -5.67
CA THR A 311 32.57 -4.69 -5.36
C THR A 311 32.14 -4.23 -3.96
N VAL A 312 30.86 -4.45 -3.58
CA VAL A 312 30.40 -4.20 -2.20
C VAL A 312 31.16 -5.07 -1.19
N ARG A 313 31.59 -6.26 -1.58
CA ARG A 313 32.41 -7.14 -0.76
C ARG A 313 33.78 -6.53 -0.47
N ASP A 314 34.41 -5.89 -1.45
CA ASP A 314 35.70 -5.24 -1.25
C ASP A 314 35.57 -4.07 -0.28
N ILE A 315 34.49 -3.31 -0.35
CA ILE A 315 34.18 -2.24 0.60
C ILE A 315 33.97 -2.81 2.02
N TYR A 316 33.23 -3.91 2.14
CA TYR A 316 33.02 -4.57 3.43
C TYR A 316 34.33 -5.04 4.04
N ASN A 317 35.22 -5.64 3.24
CA ASN A 317 36.52 -6.12 3.69
C ASN A 317 37.54 -5.00 3.93
N GLY A 318 37.24 -3.77 3.54
CA GLY A 318 38.10 -2.62 3.74
C GLY A 318 38.26 -2.24 5.23
N ASP A 319 39.43 -1.75 5.60
CA ASP A 319 39.83 -1.43 6.99
C ASP A 319 38.81 -0.54 7.70
N TYR A 320 38.22 0.42 6.99
CA TYR A 320 37.22 1.33 7.58
C TYR A 320 35.98 0.58 8.04
N VAL A 321 35.36 -0.22 7.14
CA VAL A 321 34.09 -0.91 7.48
C VAL A 321 34.33 -1.97 8.54
N GLN A 322 35.45 -2.69 8.48
CA GLN A 322 35.81 -3.64 9.51
C GLN A 322 36.07 -2.94 10.87
N GLY A 323 36.70 -1.78 10.86
CA GLY A 323 37.02 -1.03 12.08
C GLY A 323 35.81 -0.46 12.81
N ILE A 324 34.67 -0.23 12.13
CA ILE A 324 33.46 0.32 12.75
C ILE A 324 32.47 -0.75 13.24
N GLY A 325 32.76 -2.03 13.09
CA GLY A 325 31.84 -3.14 13.39
C GLY A 325 31.26 -3.11 14.82
N GLU A 326 32.01 -2.68 15.82
CA GLU A 326 31.54 -2.58 17.21
C GLU A 326 30.80 -1.26 17.48
N THR A 327 31.06 -0.20 16.74
CA THR A 327 30.54 1.15 16.99
C THR A 327 29.32 1.49 16.16
N ILE A 328 29.29 1.10 14.87
CA ILE A 328 28.20 1.41 13.91
C ILE A 328 27.65 0.09 13.35
N LYS A 329 27.07 -0.71 14.25
CA LYS A 329 26.64 -2.08 13.96
C LYS A 329 25.60 -2.21 12.85
N ALA A 330 24.72 -1.23 12.69
CA ALA A 330 23.65 -1.30 11.68
C ALA A 330 24.21 -1.18 10.26
N PHE A 331 25.07 -0.20 9.99
CA PHE A 331 25.73 -0.04 8.70
C PHE A 331 26.65 -1.22 8.39
N HIS A 332 27.50 -1.62 9.36
CA HIS A 332 28.39 -2.77 9.21
C HIS A 332 27.63 -4.04 8.84
N GLY A 333 26.59 -4.43 9.63
CA GLY A 333 25.84 -5.65 9.37
C GLY A 333 25.09 -5.65 8.05
N LYS A 334 24.55 -4.50 7.61
CA LYS A 334 23.88 -4.39 6.31
C LYS A 334 24.87 -4.49 5.14
N THR A 335 26.07 -3.94 5.28
CA THR A 335 27.13 -4.07 4.30
C THR A 335 27.62 -5.51 4.22
N GLU A 336 27.75 -6.20 5.37
CA GLU A 336 28.06 -7.63 5.46
C GLU A 336 27.00 -8.47 4.72
N GLU A 337 25.70 -8.24 4.97
CA GLU A 337 24.62 -8.94 4.27
C GLU A 337 24.73 -8.84 2.75
N LEU A 338 25.07 -7.67 2.22
CA LEU A 338 25.26 -7.46 0.77
C LEU A 338 26.57 -8.10 0.27
N ALA A 339 27.64 -8.05 1.07
CA ALA A 339 28.91 -8.69 0.75
C ALA A 339 28.80 -10.22 0.61
N MET A 340 27.81 -10.83 1.31
CA MET A 340 27.51 -12.27 1.19
C MET A 340 26.81 -12.67 -0.11
N LEU A 341 26.25 -11.71 -0.87
CA LEU A 341 25.56 -12.01 -2.13
C LEU A 341 26.56 -12.07 -3.29
N ASN A 342 27.02 -13.28 -3.66
CA ASN A 342 27.94 -13.45 -4.80
C ASN A 342 27.39 -12.85 -6.09
N SER A 343 26.06 -12.96 -6.28
CA SER A 343 25.38 -12.53 -7.51
C SER A 343 25.59 -11.05 -7.89
N ILE A 344 25.87 -10.19 -6.90
CA ILE A 344 26.11 -8.74 -7.11
C ILE A 344 27.57 -8.32 -6.89
N ASN A 345 28.44 -9.25 -6.54
CA ASN A 345 29.83 -9.01 -6.17
C ASN A 345 30.82 -9.71 -7.14
N ALA A 346 30.55 -9.66 -8.44
CA ALA A 346 31.41 -10.23 -9.48
C ALA A 346 32.39 -9.17 -9.98
N PRO A 347 33.69 -9.26 -9.63
CA PRO A 347 34.69 -8.36 -10.21
C PRO A 347 34.73 -8.50 -11.75
N GLY A 348 34.57 -7.39 -12.49
CA GLY A 348 34.47 -7.43 -13.95
C GLY A 348 33.22 -8.17 -14.49
N GLY A 349 32.22 -8.43 -13.63
CA GLY A 349 30.97 -9.04 -14.06
C GLY A 349 30.12 -8.08 -14.90
N PHE A 350 28.90 -8.53 -15.26
CA PHE A 350 27.98 -7.73 -16.05
C PHE A 350 27.70 -6.36 -15.40
N ALA A 351 27.76 -5.32 -16.22
CA ALA A 351 27.44 -3.96 -15.83
C ALA A 351 26.06 -3.54 -16.35
N LEU A 352 25.18 -3.02 -15.48
CA LEU A 352 23.84 -2.56 -15.88
C LEU A 352 23.87 -1.55 -17.01
N LYS A 353 24.93 -0.73 -17.10
CA LYS A 353 25.15 0.25 -18.16
C LYS A 353 25.13 -0.37 -19.56
N GLU A 354 25.49 -1.63 -19.71
CA GLU A 354 25.55 -2.27 -21.03
C GLU A 354 24.20 -2.29 -21.77
N ILE A 355 23.09 -2.45 -21.02
CA ILE A 355 21.73 -2.42 -21.58
C ILE A 355 21.33 -1.00 -21.97
N PHE A 356 21.78 0.02 -21.25
CA PHE A 356 21.59 1.42 -21.67
C PHE A 356 22.26 1.70 -23.01
N ASP A 357 23.44 1.15 -23.22
CA ASP A 357 24.25 1.40 -24.44
C ASP A 357 23.80 0.52 -25.61
N LYS A 358 23.56 -0.78 -25.38
CA LYS A 358 23.31 -1.78 -26.43
C LYS A 358 21.83 -2.06 -26.68
N GLY A 359 20.92 -1.73 -25.76
CA GLY A 359 19.53 -2.20 -25.76
C GLY A 359 19.43 -3.66 -25.33
N GLY A 360 18.28 -4.28 -25.58
CA GLY A 360 18.02 -5.66 -25.18
C GLY A 360 17.40 -5.75 -23.79
N CYS A 361 17.60 -6.87 -23.10
CA CYS A 361 16.92 -7.11 -21.82
C CYS A 361 17.87 -7.64 -20.75
N CYS A 362 17.83 -7.02 -19.56
CA CYS A 362 18.35 -7.57 -18.32
C CYS A 362 17.18 -8.00 -17.44
N TYR A 363 17.02 -9.31 -17.25
CA TYR A 363 16.02 -9.90 -16.39
C TYR A 363 16.64 -10.25 -15.03
N ILE A 364 16.09 -9.68 -13.97
CA ILE A 364 16.64 -9.78 -12.61
C ILE A 364 15.64 -10.50 -11.73
N ILE A 365 15.97 -11.74 -11.37
CA ILE A 365 15.19 -12.55 -10.44
C ILE A 365 15.59 -12.17 -9.01
N GLY A 366 14.61 -11.73 -8.25
CA GLY A 366 14.77 -11.28 -6.88
C GLY A 366 14.15 -12.21 -5.85
N SER A 367 13.66 -11.64 -4.76
CA SER A 367 12.97 -12.35 -3.67
C SER A 367 11.91 -11.48 -3.01
N MET A 368 10.84 -12.11 -2.55
CA MET A 368 9.82 -11.48 -1.71
C MET A 368 10.08 -11.66 -0.21
N ARG A 369 11.01 -12.53 0.18
CA ARG A 369 11.19 -12.96 1.58
C ARG A 369 12.60 -12.74 2.12
N ASN A 370 13.61 -12.78 1.27
CA ASN A 370 15.00 -12.64 1.69
C ASN A 370 15.36 -11.15 1.79
N SER A 371 15.55 -10.64 3.00
CA SER A 371 15.84 -9.22 3.27
C SER A 371 17.07 -8.70 2.54
N LYS A 372 18.13 -9.50 2.43
CA LYS A 372 19.37 -9.13 1.71
C LYS A 372 19.09 -8.90 0.23
N ILE A 373 18.33 -9.81 -0.37
CA ILE A 373 17.98 -9.73 -1.78
C ILE A 373 17.02 -8.56 -2.03
N ILE A 374 16.04 -8.33 -1.14
CA ILE A 374 15.14 -7.17 -1.22
C ILE A 374 15.94 -5.86 -1.16
N THR A 375 16.95 -5.79 -0.29
CA THR A 375 17.87 -4.64 -0.23
C THR A 375 18.62 -4.46 -1.55
N ALA A 376 19.18 -5.53 -2.10
CA ALA A 376 19.87 -5.50 -3.40
C ALA A 376 18.92 -5.06 -4.54
N GLN A 377 17.67 -5.55 -4.59
CA GLN A 377 16.65 -5.14 -5.57
C GLN A 377 16.38 -3.62 -5.53
N ARG A 378 16.25 -3.06 -4.31
CA ARG A 378 16.06 -1.61 -4.13
C ARG A 378 17.27 -0.83 -4.61
N MET A 379 18.48 -1.30 -4.30
CA MET A 379 19.73 -0.68 -4.73
C MET A 379 19.88 -0.76 -6.26
N ILE A 380 19.53 -1.87 -6.88
CA ILE A 380 19.55 -2.00 -8.35
C ILE A 380 18.63 -0.95 -8.99
N LEU A 381 17.41 -0.77 -8.49
CA LEU A 381 16.49 0.24 -9.00
C LEU A 381 17.07 1.66 -8.90
N VAL A 382 17.62 2.02 -7.74
CA VAL A 382 18.27 3.33 -7.56
C VAL A 382 19.46 3.48 -8.49
N ARG A 383 20.27 2.43 -8.66
CA ARG A 383 21.40 2.44 -9.60
C ARG A 383 20.95 2.67 -11.04
N LEU A 384 19.82 2.09 -11.46
CA LEU A 384 19.24 2.35 -12.78
C LEU A 384 18.88 3.82 -12.96
N PHE A 385 18.32 4.48 -11.93
CA PHE A 385 18.04 5.91 -11.98
C PHE A 385 19.31 6.75 -12.05
N GLN A 386 20.31 6.44 -11.25
CA GLN A 386 21.62 7.11 -11.33
C GLN A 386 22.25 6.99 -12.73
N LEU A 387 22.18 5.81 -13.35
CA LEU A 387 22.64 5.63 -14.73
C LEU A 387 21.81 6.44 -15.73
N ALA A 388 20.51 6.59 -15.51
CA ALA A 388 19.66 7.43 -16.33
C ALA A 388 20.04 8.93 -16.20
N GLU A 389 20.30 9.40 -14.98
CA GLU A 389 20.66 10.79 -14.70
C GLU A 389 21.99 11.21 -15.34
N LEU A 390 22.94 10.29 -15.44
CA LEU A 390 24.22 10.51 -16.10
C LEU A 390 24.11 10.70 -17.63
N ARG A 391 22.92 10.47 -18.23
CA ARG A 391 22.73 10.55 -19.69
C ARG A 391 22.66 11.99 -20.16
N ASP A 392 23.48 12.30 -21.16
CA ASP A 392 23.45 13.60 -21.82
C ASP A 392 22.48 13.60 -23.01
N ARG A 393 21.37 14.34 -22.85
CA ARG A 393 20.35 14.50 -23.90
C ARG A 393 20.75 15.49 -24.98
N VAL A 394 21.72 16.35 -24.70
CA VAL A 394 22.19 17.37 -25.64
C VAL A 394 23.17 16.75 -26.68
N ALA A 395 23.91 15.74 -26.25
CA ALA A 395 24.91 15.07 -27.11
C ALA A 395 24.29 14.16 -28.19
N GLY A 396 22.98 13.90 -28.18
CA GLY A 396 22.35 13.08 -29.24
C GLY A 396 21.05 12.38 -28.76
N ASN A 397 20.49 11.55 -29.65
CA ASN A 397 19.33 10.71 -29.32
C ASN A 397 19.74 9.61 -28.34
N ILE A 398 19.15 9.65 -27.16
CA ILE A 398 19.31 8.60 -26.15
C ILE A 398 18.33 7.46 -26.42
N ARG A 399 18.80 6.21 -26.28
CA ARG A 399 17.93 5.03 -26.37
C ARG A 399 16.89 5.07 -25.27
N PRO A 400 15.59 4.86 -25.56
CA PRO A 400 14.58 4.71 -24.54
C PRO A 400 14.85 3.48 -23.64
N ILE A 401 14.55 3.60 -22.36
CA ILE A 401 14.73 2.52 -21.38
C ILE A 401 13.39 2.24 -20.70
N ALA A 402 12.97 1.00 -20.76
CA ALA A 402 11.81 0.49 -20.02
C ALA A 402 12.27 -0.23 -18.76
N ILE A 403 11.75 0.18 -17.60
CA ILE A 403 11.99 -0.52 -16.33
C ILE A 403 10.66 -1.10 -15.86
N PHE A 404 10.56 -2.41 -15.84
CA PHE A 404 9.39 -3.11 -15.30
C PHE A 404 9.64 -3.58 -13.87
N LYS A 405 8.69 -3.30 -13.00
CA LYS A 405 8.68 -3.72 -11.59
C LYS A 405 7.43 -4.57 -11.34
N ASP A 406 7.61 -5.88 -11.20
CA ASP A 406 6.55 -6.73 -10.67
C ASP A 406 6.49 -6.60 -9.14
N GLU A 407 5.31 -6.71 -8.56
CA GLU A 407 5.05 -6.55 -7.12
C GLU A 407 5.74 -5.29 -6.56
N VAL A 408 5.35 -4.14 -7.07
CA VAL A 408 6.02 -2.84 -6.86
C VAL A 408 6.40 -2.53 -5.40
N LYS A 409 5.64 -3.02 -4.42
CA LYS A 409 5.88 -2.82 -2.98
C LYS A 409 7.27 -3.25 -2.49
N TYR A 410 7.90 -4.23 -3.15
CA TYR A 410 9.24 -4.69 -2.77
C TYR A 410 10.36 -3.79 -3.28
N HIS A 411 10.04 -2.90 -4.20
CA HIS A 411 11.00 -1.99 -4.85
C HIS A 411 10.83 -0.54 -4.38
N LEU A 412 9.77 -0.23 -3.64
CA LEU A 412 9.51 1.14 -3.19
C LEU A 412 10.51 1.59 -2.13
N SER A 413 11.08 2.77 -2.38
CA SER A 413 11.84 3.55 -1.41
C SER A 413 11.62 5.03 -1.73
N LYS A 414 11.87 5.93 -0.77
CA LYS A 414 11.71 7.37 -1.01
C LYS A 414 12.57 7.84 -2.19
N PRO A 415 13.88 7.48 -2.30
CA PRO A 415 14.68 7.82 -3.48
C PRO A 415 14.13 7.23 -4.79
N ALA A 416 13.57 6.01 -4.75
CA ALA A 416 12.96 5.41 -5.95
C ALA A 416 11.72 6.17 -6.42
N LEU A 417 10.92 6.73 -5.51
CA LEU A 417 9.74 7.54 -5.84
C LEU A 417 10.14 8.92 -6.39
N GLU A 418 11.14 9.55 -5.81
CA GLU A 418 11.69 10.83 -6.28
C GLU A 418 12.32 10.67 -7.68
N GLY A 419 13.01 9.56 -7.93
CA GLY A 419 13.61 9.25 -9.22
C GLY A 419 12.60 9.03 -10.36
N LEU A 420 11.32 8.69 -10.07
CA LEU A 420 10.30 8.49 -11.11
C LEU A 420 10.12 9.73 -12.01
N GLY A 421 10.01 10.92 -11.39
CA GLY A 421 9.83 12.16 -12.15
C GLY A 421 11.05 12.53 -13.00
N ALA A 422 12.25 12.42 -12.42
CA ALA A 422 13.51 12.74 -13.08
C ALA A 422 13.85 11.73 -14.22
N ALA A 423 13.53 10.47 -14.03
CA ALA A 423 13.82 9.41 -15.01
C ALA A 423 13.14 9.63 -16.36
N ARG A 424 11.87 10.10 -16.35
CA ARG A 424 11.12 10.40 -17.57
C ARG A 424 11.83 11.40 -18.46
N ASP A 425 12.34 12.47 -17.89
CA ASP A 425 13.06 13.49 -18.63
C ASP A 425 14.40 12.99 -19.20
N LYS A 426 14.89 11.88 -18.69
CA LYS A 426 16.11 11.21 -19.16
C LYS A 426 15.84 10.03 -20.09
N GLY A 427 14.62 9.93 -20.64
CA GLY A 427 14.21 8.88 -21.58
C GLY A 427 14.05 7.51 -20.93
N VAL A 428 13.65 7.47 -19.67
CA VAL A 428 13.30 6.23 -18.97
C VAL A 428 11.82 6.23 -18.66
N HIS A 429 11.12 5.19 -19.07
CA HIS A 429 9.74 4.96 -18.69
C HIS A 429 9.61 3.70 -17.82
N ILE A 430 8.62 3.70 -16.96
CA ILE A 430 8.50 2.70 -15.92
C ILE A 430 7.13 2.04 -16.03
N LEU A 431 7.12 0.72 -16.03
CA LEU A 431 5.93 -0.11 -15.94
C LEU A 431 5.89 -0.69 -14.53
N MET A 432 4.76 -0.55 -13.88
CA MET A 432 4.52 -1.06 -12.53
C MET A 432 3.39 -2.08 -12.56
N ALA A 433 3.58 -3.21 -11.90
CA ALA A 433 2.51 -4.18 -11.71
C ALA A 433 2.26 -4.41 -10.21
N HIS A 434 0.99 -4.34 -9.81
CA HIS A 434 0.59 -4.60 -8.43
C HIS A 434 -0.85 -5.12 -8.34
N GLN A 435 -1.23 -5.60 -7.15
CA GLN A 435 -2.53 -6.23 -6.95
C GLN A 435 -3.59 -5.25 -6.47
N SER A 436 -3.18 -4.20 -5.77
CA SER A 436 -4.06 -3.24 -5.12
C SER A 436 -3.36 -1.90 -4.96
N ILE A 437 -4.13 -0.81 -4.97
CA ILE A 437 -3.61 0.53 -4.62
C ILE A 437 -3.01 0.56 -3.20
N ALA A 438 -3.42 -0.34 -2.32
CA ALA A 438 -2.83 -0.48 -0.99
C ALA A 438 -1.35 -0.90 -1.02
N ASP A 439 -0.88 -1.53 -2.09
CA ASP A 439 0.53 -1.92 -2.27
C ASP A 439 1.46 -0.71 -2.51
N LEU A 440 0.89 0.46 -2.77
CA LEU A 440 1.62 1.72 -2.99
C LEU A 440 1.72 2.61 -1.73
N ARG A 441 1.21 2.15 -0.58
CA ARG A 441 1.18 2.89 0.69
C ARG A 441 2.33 2.52 1.61
#